data_0e7beeba0e898d69e65d9d135d1241f0
#
_entry.id   0e7beeba0e898d69e65d9d135d1241f0
#
_cell.length_a   1.000
_cell.length_b   1.000
_cell.length_c   1.000
_cell.angle_alpha   90.00
_cell.angle_beta   90.00
_cell.angle_gamma   90.00
#
_symmetry.space_group_name_H-M   'P 1'
#
loop_
_entity.id
_entity.type
_entity.pdbx_description
1 polymer ?
#
loop_
_entity_poly.entity_id
_entity_poly.type
_entity_poly.pdbx_seq_one_letter_code
_entity_poly.pdbx_strand_id
1 'polypeptide(L)'
;MQMRTSKPGAGNKFYITKSKGGYSTCIQGSPTDSQCNVLANCVGYACGRFNEIIGSMKYPSLNCNAENFIERARNTYGLEISPVPTLGGIMVWKKGSTLSGNDGAGHVAVVEKIIDSNTIYTSESGYGSSAFWNSTRSNSNGRWGLGSGYTFRGCIVNPAIGKVTAPTQSNTDPFPNVSDEELARRVWAGEFGNGDERRAKLGSRYASVQALVNKGVGKSTPSNQTPSQPSRPDLLEMVRRTIRGDFGNYPARKTNIEKMGWDYATVQHQVNENVNRGNWNWDKIRLY
;
A
#
# COMPACT_ATOMS: atom_id res chain seq x y z
N MET A 1 5.67 -11.73 11.77
CA MET A 1 6.64 -10.65 12.08
C MET A 1 5.89 -9.49 12.70
N GLN A 2 6.33 -8.98 13.85
CA GLN A 2 5.79 -7.75 14.43
C GLN A 2 6.41 -6.54 13.69
N MET A 3 5.55 -5.63 13.25
CA MET A 3 5.96 -4.42 12.56
C MET A 3 6.67 -3.45 13.51
N ARG A 4 7.78 -2.85 13.09
CA ARG A 4 8.48 -1.83 13.86
C ARG A 4 7.95 -0.44 13.53
N THR A 5 7.42 0.23 14.53
CA THR A 5 6.82 1.57 14.42
C THR A 5 7.54 2.63 15.26
N SER A 6 8.59 2.24 15.98
CA SER A 6 9.37 3.13 16.83
C SER A 6 10.85 2.80 16.77
N LYS A 7 11.68 3.80 17.10
CA LYS A 7 13.13 3.65 17.22
C LYS A 7 13.49 2.51 18.18
N PRO A 8 14.48 1.65 17.83
CA PRO A 8 14.97 0.65 18.76
C PRO A 8 15.45 1.28 20.07
N GLY A 9 15.09 0.68 21.19
CA GLY A 9 15.54 1.11 22.53
C GLY A 9 17.05 0.88 22.75
N ALA A 10 17.62 1.62 23.68
CA ALA A 10 18.98 1.38 24.14
C ALA A 10 19.10 -0.05 24.68
N GLY A 11 20.22 -0.72 24.36
CA GLY A 11 20.47 -2.12 24.77
C GLY A 11 19.78 -3.18 23.93
N ASN A 12 19.10 -2.84 22.85
CA ASN A 12 18.62 -3.82 21.89
C ASN A 12 19.81 -4.53 21.24
N LYS A 13 19.92 -5.85 21.44
CA LYS A 13 21.08 -6.68 21.04
C LYS A 13 21.33 -6.74 19.51
N PHE A 14 20.37 -6.33 18.69
CA PHE A 14 20.48 -6.37 17.24
C PHE A 14 21.03 -5.07 16.65
N TYR A 15 21.14 -4.01 17.46
CA TYR A 15 21.59 -2.71 17.00
C TYR A 15 22.87 -2.31 17.72
N ILE A 16 23.81 -1.80 16.96
CA ILE A 16 25.03 -1.18 17.47
C ILE A 16 24.67 0.25 17.83
N THR A 17 24.84 0.65 19.08
CA THR A 17 24.37 1.93 19.57
C THR A 17 25.38 3.07 19.48
N LYS A 18 26.67 2.78 19.24
CA LYS A 18 27.73 3.78 19.08
C LYS A 18 28.91 3.16 18.34
N SER A 19 29.45 3.85 17.33
CA SER A 19 30.61 3.42 16.57
C SER A 19 31.87 4.10 17.03
N LYS A 20 32.96 3.36 17.22
CA LYS A 20 34.29 3.90 17.52
C LYS A 20 35.03 4.43 16.29
N GLY A 21 34.69 3.94 15.09
CA GLY A 21 35.36 4.25 13.82
C GLY A 21 34.49 4.94 12.79
N GLY A 22 33.34 5.49 13.20
CA GLY A 22 32.39 6.11 12.29
C GLY A 22 31.28 5.14 11.83
N TYR A 23 30.47 5.58 10.88
CA TYR A 23 29.26 4.87 10.48
C TYR A 23 29.54 3.50 9.82
N SER A 24 30.63 3.38 9.10
CA SER A 24 30.97 2.12 8.43
C SER A 24 31.23 0.96 9.41
N THR A 25 31.70 1.25 10.61
CA THR A 25 31.95 0.23 11.64
C THR A 25 30.68 -0.23 12.33
N CYS A 26 29.59 0.52 12.25
CA CYS A 26 28.30 0.14 12.81
C CYS A 26 27.71 -1.15 12.20
N ILE A 27 28.18 -1.54 11.04
CA ILE A 27 27.74 -2.76 10.34
C ILE A 27 28.71 -3.92 10.50
N GLN A 28 29.86 -3.68 11.09
CA GLN A 28 30.85 -4.72 11.40
C GLN A 28 30.87 -5.08 12.88
N GLY A 29 30.38 -4.19 13.73
CA GLY A 29 30.53 -4.31 15.15
C GLY A 29 29.73 -5.47 15.75
N SER A 30 30.14 -5.85 16.93
CA SER A 30 29.37 -6.79 17.74
C SER A 30 28.02 -6.18 18.14
N PRO A 31 26.93 -6.92 18.06
CA PRO A 31 25.64 -6.45 18.55
C PRO A 31 25.61 -6.24 20.06
N THR A 32 26.61 -6.73 20.78
CA THR A 32 26.78 -6.53 22.22
C THR A 32 27.58 -5.29 22.59
N ASP A 33 28.16 -4.59 21.60
CA ASP A 33 28.89 -3.37 21.85
C ASP A 33 27.93 -2.20 22.11
N SER A 34 27.67 -1.93 23.37
CA SER A 34 26.83 -0.80 23.81
C SER A 34 27.38 0.58 23.43
N GLN A 35 28.62 0.65 22.96
CA GLN A 35 29.26 1.86 22.51
C GLN A 35 28.92 2.25 21.06
N CYS A 36 28.33 1.36 20.29
CA CYS A 36 27.97 1.59 18.91
C CYS A 36 26.52 2.07 18.76
N ASN A 37 26.34 3.06 17.90
CA ASN A 37 25.02 3.58 17.56
C ASN A 37 24.82 3.56 16.05
N VAL A 38 23.93 2.71 15.58
CA VAL A 38 23.59 2.62 14.15
C VAL A 38 22.50 3.60 13.74
N LEU A 39 21.88 4.25 14.72
CA LEU A 39 20.75 5.13 14.44
C LEU A 39 21.31 6.49 14.02
N ALA A 40 20.83 6.95 12.88
CA ALA A 40 21.30 7.86 11.90
C ALA A 40 22.20 7.17 10.85
N ASN A 41 21.92 5.88 10.52
CA ASN A 41 22.56 5.18 9.41
C ASN A 41 21.62 4.10 8.84
N CYS A 42 21.25 4.22 7.56
CA CYS A 42 20.34 3.30 6.89
C CYS A 42 20.86 1.85 6.88
N VAL A 43 22.16 1.71 6.61
CA VAL A 43 22.86 0.43 6.50
C VAL A 43 22.87 -0.33 7.83
N GLY A 44 23.30 0.37 8.89
CA GLY A 44 23.34 -0.23 10.23
C GLY A 44 21.94 -0.57 10.76
N TYR A 45 20.96 0.30 10.52
CA TYR A 45 19.58 0.04 10.89
C TYR A 45 19.02 -1.18 10.16
N ALA A 46 19.15 -1.24 8.83
CA ALA A 46 18.61 -2.33 8.03
C ALA A 46 19.22 -3.68 8.42
N CYS A 47 20.55 -3.72 8.66
CA CYS A 47 21.25 -4.90 9.15
C CYS A 47 20.69 -5.35 10.51
N GLY A 48 20.55 -4.44 11.47
CA GLY A 48 19.98 -4.71 12.78
C GLY A 48 18.55 -5.26 12.70
N ARG A 49 17.68 -4.61 11.92
CA ARG A 49 16.27 -5.02 11.78
C ARG A 49 16.12 -6.37 11.09
N PHE A 50 16.91 -6.62 10.06
CA PHE A 50 16.92 -7.90 9.34
C PHE A 50 17.26 -9.07 10.29
N ASN A 51 18.31 -8.91 11.10
CA ASN A 51 18.72 -9.90 12.09
C ASN A 51 17.75 -10.00 13.28
N GLU A 52 17.12 -8.90 13.69
CA GLU A 52 16.08 -8.91 14.71
C GLU A 52 14.87 -9.76 14.29
N ILE A 53 14.46 -9.68 13.03
CA ILE A 53 13.39 -10.51 12.46
C ILE A 53 13.78 -11.99 12.48
N ILE A 54 15.06 -12.30 12.23
CA ILE A 54 15.60 -13.66 12.31
C ILE A 54 15.71 -14.17 13.77
N GLY A 55 15.83 -13.25 14.72
CA GLY A 55 16.02 -13.56 16.14
C GLY A 55 17.48 -13.83 16.55
N SER A 56 18.41 -13.72 15.60
CA SER A 56 19.85 -13.89 15.83
C SER A 56 20.69 -13.06 14.86
N MET A 57 21.93 -12.69 15.28
CA MET A 57 22.89 -11.97 14.44
C MET A 57 23.58 -12.91 13.42
N LYS A 58 22.80 -13.53 12.56
CA LYS A 58 23.29 -14.48 11.55
C LYS A 58 24.03 -13.80 10.39
N TYR A 59 23.66 -12.57 10.08
CA TYR A 59 24.17 -11.81 8.91
C TYR A 59 24.80 -10.48 9.32
N PRO A 60 25.86 -10.46 10.16
CA PRO A 60 26.40 -9.22 10.72
C PRO A 60 27.22 -8.38 9.73
N SER A 61 27.73 -9.02 8.68
CA SER A 61 28.73 -8.40 7.79
C SER A 61 28.16 -7.89 6.46
N LEU A 62 26.98 -7.31 6.46
CA LEU A 62 26.51 -6.49 5.33
C LEU A 62 27.25 -5.12 5.34
N ASN A 63 28.59 -5.21 5.48
CA ASN A 63 29.47 -4.06 5.67
C ASN A 63 29.90 -3.47 4.33
N CYS A 64 29.07 -2.60 3.78
CA CYS A 64 29.34 -1.88 2.54
C CYS A 64 28.39 -0.69 2.40
N ASN A 65 28.58 0.13 1.37
CA ASN A 65 27.61 1.10 0.97
C ASN A 65 26.25 0.43 0.67
N ALA A 66 25.17 1.13 0.96
CA ALA A 66 23.81 0.61 0.80
C ALA A 66 23.56 -0.01 -0.58
N GLU A 67 24.04 0.63 -1.62
CA GLU A 67 23.89 0.19 -3.01
C GLU A 67 24.57 -1.14 -3.33
N ASN A 68 25.52 -1.60 -2.52
CA ASN A 68 26.24 -2.86 -2.69
C ASN A 68 25.68 -4.01 -1.82
N PHE A 69 24.60 -3.78 -1.10
CA PHE A 69 24.01 -4.79 -0.21
C PHE A 69 23.60 -6.06 -0.94
N ILE A 70 23.11 -5.94 -2.18
CA ILE A 70 22.73 -7.12 -2.98
C ILE A 70 23.91 -8.02 -3.25
N GLU A 71 25.02 -7.45 -3.71
CA GLU A 71 26.25 -8.21 -4.00
C GLU A 71 26.79 -8.86 -2.73
N ARG A 72 26.82 -8.11 -1.64
CA ARG A 72 27.27 -8.62 -0.34
C ARG A 72 26.37 -9.75 0.17
N ALA A 73 25.07 -9.57 0.14
CA ALA A 73 24.10 -10.57 0.59
C ALA A 73 24.19 -11.86 -0.23
N ARG A 74 24.28 -11.72 -1.55
CA ARG A 74 24.40 -12.86 -2.46
C ARG A 74 25.74 -13.58 -2.31
N ASN A 75 26.85 -12.86 -2.40
CA ASN A 75 28.19 -13.45 -2.49
C ASN A 75 28.70 -13.96 -1.15
N THR A 76 28.34 -13.31 -0.04
CA THR A 76 28.81 -13.72 1.30
C THR A 76 27.88 -14.73 1.96
N TYR A 77 26.60 -14.62 1.73
CA TYR A 77 25.60 -15.37 2.50
C TYR A 77 24.66 -16.24 1.64
N GLY A 78 24.75 -16.16 0.31
CA GLY A 78 23.84 -16.89 -0.57
C GLY A 78 22.37 -16.51 -0.43
N LEU A 79 22.09 -15.28 0.02
CA LEU A 79 20.72 -14.83 0.22
C LEU A 79 19.99 -14.63 -1.11
N GLU A 80 18.73 -15.01 -1.15
CA GLU A 80 17.86 -14.78 -2.30
C GLU A 80 17.60 -13.28 -2.49
N ILE A 81 17.57 -12.86 -3.75
CA ILE A 81 17.23 -11.50 -4.15
C ILE A 81 15.95 -11.53 -4.97
N SER A 82 14.97 -10.77 -4.52
CA SER A 82 13.69 -10.58 -5.22
C SER A 82 13.71 -9.30 -6.05
N PRO A 83 13.15 -9.28 -7.27
CA PRO A 83 12.96 -8.07 -8.05
C PRO A 83 11.87 -7.15 -7.50
N VAL A 84 11.09 -7.63 -6.55
CA VAL A 84 10.00 -6.90 -5.89
C VAL A 84 10.17 -6.94 -4.36
N PRO A 85 9.56 -6.00 -3.61
CA PRO A 85 9.61 -6.01 -2.16
C PRO A 85 9.09 -7.32 -1.56
N THR A 86 9.76 -7.81 -0.52
CA THR A 86 9.34 -8.97 0.27
C THR A 86 9.22 -8.59 1.73
N LEU A 87 8.24 -9.14 2.43
CA LEU A 87 8.02 -8.85 3.85
C LEU A 87 9.28 -9.16 4.67
N GLY A 88 9.70 -8.24 5.53
CA GLY A 88 10.92 -8.36 6.33
C GLY A 88 12.23 -8.25 5.55
N GLY A 89 12.16 -8.09 4.23
CA GLY A 89 13.32 -7.96 3.35
C GLY A 89 13.94 -6.57 3.36
N ILE A 90 15.19 -6.47 2.90
CA ILE A 90 15.89 -5.20 2.75
C ILE A 90 15.77 -4.73 1.31
N MET A 91 15.06 -3.64 1.09
CA MET A 91 15.03 -2.91 -0.18
C MET A 91 16.36 -2.19 -0.40
N VAL A 92 16.88 -2.25 -1.62
CA VAL A 92 18.18 -1.67 -1.97
C VAL A 92 18.03 -0.73 -3.16
N TRP A 93 18.57 0.48 -3.01
CA TRP A 93 18.68 1.45 -4.10
C TRP A 93 20.13 1.88 -4.29
N LYS A 94 20.55 2.01 -5.54
CA LYS A 94 21.75 2.76 -5.86
C LYS A 94 21.38 4.24 -6.10
N LYS A 95 22.34 5.12 -5.87
CA LYS A 95 22.25 6.53 -6.21
C LYS A 95 23.19 6.83 -7.39
N GLY A 96 22.69 7.58 -8.35
CA GLY A 96 23.47 7.95 -9.52
C GLY A 96 23.76 6.80 -10.50
N SER A 97 24.85 6.90 -11.25
CA SER A 97 25.18 6.02 -12.37
C SER A 97 26.07 4.83 -11.99
N THR A 98 26.91 4.98 -10.96
CA THR A 98 27.89 3.97 -10.55
C THR A 98 27.51 3.26 -9.24
N LEU A 99 28.16 2.13 -8.97
CA LEU A 99 28.13 1.48 -7.66
C LEU A 99 29.39 1.89 -6.89
N SER A 100 29.20 2.31 -5.62
CA SER A 100 30.31 2.76 -4.75
C SER A 100 31.16 3.88 -5.34
N GLY A 101 30.56 4.68 -6.23
CA GLY A 101 31.21 5.84 -6.85
C GLY A 101 31.05 7.12 -6.02
N ASN A 102 31.40 8.26 -6.65
CA ASN A 102 31.32 9.59 -6.03
C ASN A 102 29.90 10.18 -6.05
N ASP A 103 28.94 9.50 -6.64
CA ASP A 103 27.55 9.95 -6.81
C ASP A 103 26.61 9.52 -5.67
N GLY A 104 27.17 8.98 -4.61
CA GLY A 104 26.51 8.63 -3.34
C GLY A 104 26.63 7.17 -2.99
N ALA A 105 26.06 6.80 -1.83
CA ALA A 105 26.13 5.45 -1.27
C ALA A 105 24.81 4.66 -1.39
N GLY A 106 23.82 5.24 -2.07
CA GLY A 106 22.50 4.63 -2.19
C GLY A 106 21.67 4.73 -0.92
N HIS A 107 20.65 3.87 -0.82
CA HIS A 107 19.78 3.76 0.36
C HIS A 107 19.28 2.34 0.55
N VAL A 108 18.97 1.99 1.79
CA VAL A 108 18.29 0.74 2.14
C VAL A 108 17.15 1.00 3.14
N ALA A 109 16.08 0.20 3.03
CA ALA A 109 14.94 0.24 3.94
C ALA A 109 14.46 -1.19 4.21
N VAL A 110 13.81 -1.42 5.35
CA VAL A 110 13.22 -2.72 5.67
C VAL A 110 11.71 -2.70 5.44
N VAL A 111 11.19 -3.70 4.75
CA VAL A 111 9.76 -3.83 4.46
C VAL A 111 9.04 -4.36 5.70
N GLU A 112 8.24 -3.53 6.32
CA GLU A 112 7.47 -3.86 7.53
C GLU A 112 6.07 -4.41 7.19
N LYS A 113 5.50 -3.96 6.07
CA LYS A 113 4.20 -4.40 5.58
C LYS A 113 4.14 -4.27 4.06
N ILE A 114 3.54 -5.25 3.42
CA ILE A 114 3.12 -5.15 2.02
C ILE A 114 1.64 -4.80 2.02
N ILE A 115 1.31 -3.64 1.49
CA ILE A 115 -0.07 -3.15 1.44
C ILE A 115 -0.74 -3.69 0.19
N ASP A 116 -0.07 -3.56 -0.95
CA ASP A 116 -0.47 -4.12 -2.24
C ASP A 116 0.74 -4.25 -3.18
N SER A 117 0.54 -4.61 -4.44
CA SER A 117 1.60 -4.80 -5.44
C SER A 117 2.44 -3.54 -5.71
N ASN A 118 1.91 -2.36 -5.40
CA ASN A 118 2.55 -1.06 -5.67
C ASN A 118 2.78 -0.23 -4.42
N THR A 119 2.41 -0.72 -3.24
CA THR A 119 2.49 0.05 -2.00
C THR A 119 3.00 -0.81 -0.85
N ILE A 120 4.01 -0.32 -0.17
CA ILE A 120 4.61 -0.96 1.00
C ILE A 120 4.75 0.05 2.14
N TYR A 121 4.92 -0.46 3.33
CA TYR A 121 5.31 0.31 4.51
C TYR A 121 6.68 -0.14 4.96
N THR A 122 7.59 0.83 5.15
CA THR A 122 8.98 0.58 5.50
C THR A 122 9.35 1.18 6.84
N SER A 123 10.43 0.67 7.41
CA SER A 123 11.16 1.29 8.50
C SER A 123 12.58 1.63 8.04
N GLU A 124 13.09 2.79 8.46
CA GLU A 124 14.27 3.41 7.88
C GLU A 124 15.07 4.22 8.89
N SER A 125 16.32 4.48 8.54
CA SER A 125 17.22 5.44 9.20
C SER A 125 18.06 6.15 8.15
N GLY A 126 18.50 7.39 8.42
CA GLY A 126 19.29 8.21 7.50
C GLY A 126 20.71 8.42 8.00
N TYR A 127 21.67 8.49 7.08
CA TYR A 127 23.07 8.76 7.41
C TYR A 127 23.22 10.19 7.95
N GLY A 128 23.65 10.31 9.21
CA GLY A 128 23.86 11.62 9.86
C GLY A 128 22.61 12.50 9.98
N SER A 129 21.41 11.91 9.76
CA SER A 129 20.14 12.64 9.73
C SER A 129 19.15 12.05 10.75
N SER A 130 17.93 11.72 10.34
CA SER A 130 16.93 11.11 11.22
C SER A 130 17.31 9.69 11.61
N ALA A 131 17.29 9.42 12.92
CA ALA A 131 17.66 8.11 13.45
C ALA A 131 16.67 7.00 13.13
N PHE A 132 15.41 7.35 12.93
CA PHE A 132 14.34 6.41 12.61
C PHE A 132 13.12 7.13 12.06
N TRP A 133 12.50 6.54 11.03
CA TRP A 133 11.16 6.88 10.58
C TRP A 133 10.50 5.69 9.87
N ASN A 134 9.21 5.80 9.67
CA ASN A 134 8.45 4.91 8.80
C ASN A 134 7.98 5.69 7.56
N SER A 135 7.88 4.98 6.44
CA SER A 135 7.37 5.55 5.19
C SER A 135 6.38 4.60 4.52
N THR A 136 5.30 5.15 3.98
CA THR A 136 4.53 4.48 2.94
C THR A 136 5.20 4.79 1.60
N ARG A 137 5.65 3.76 0.90
CA ARG A 137 6.35 3.88 -0.37
C ARG A 137 5.51 3.30 -1.49
N SER A 138 5.36 4.07 -2.58
CA SER A 138 4.61 3.66 -3.76
C SER A 138 5.52 3.50 -4.96
N ASN A 139 5.24 2.49 -5.78
CA ASN A 139 6.00 2.19 -6.99
C ASN A 139 5.40 2.89 -8.21
N SER A 140 5.52 4.23 -8.29
CA SER A 140 4.99 5.00 -9.42
C SER A 140 5.87 4.95 -10.68
N ASN A 141 7.15 4.58 -10.54
CA ASN A 141 8.14 4.62 -11.63
C ASN A 141 9.31 3.65 -11.44
N GLY A 142 9.08 2.55 -10.76
CA GLY A 142 10.12 1.55 -10.44
C GLY A 142 11.08 1.94 -9.31
N ARG A 143 10.93 3.15 -8.70
CA ARG A 143 11.86 3.66 -7.68
C ARG A 143 11.33 3.59 -6.25
N TRP A 144 10.11 3.13 -6.04
CA TRP A 144 9.51 2.97 -4.70
C TRP A 144 9.61 4.24 -3.84
N GLY A 145 9.20 5.37 -4.42
CA GLY A 145 9.10 6.65 -3.72
C GLY A 145 10.42 7.39 -3.48
N LEU A 146 11.57 6.90 -4.01
CA LEU A 146 12.80 7.68 -4.02
C LEU A 146 12.89 8.59 -5.25
N GLY A 147 13.68 9.66 -5.12
CA GLY A 147 13.85 10.68 -6.16
C GLY A 147 14.52 10.17 -7.45
N SER A 148 14.58 11.03 -8.46
CA SER A 148 15.07 10.69 -9.81
C SER A 148 16.51 10.19 -9.85
N GLY A 149 17.34 10.55 -8.87
CA GLY A 149 18.72 10.07 -8.77
C GLY A 149 18.87 8.64 -8.26
N TYR A 150 17.77 7.97 -7.87
CA TYR A 150 17.80 6.62 -7.33
C TYR A 150 17.26 5.59 -8.32
N THR A 151 17.87 4.40 -8.29
CA THR A 151 17.41 3.21 -9.02
C THR A 151 17.22 2.08 -8.02
N PHE A 152 16.01 1.50 -7.99
CA PHE A 152 15.75 0.30 -7.20
C PHE A 152 16.48 -0.88 -7.80
N ARG A 153 17.20 -1.65 -6.98
CA ARG A 153 18.03 -2.77 -7.42
C ARG A 153 17.43 -4.13 -7.08
N GLY A 154 16.53 -4.17 -6.12
CA GLY A 154 15.91 -5.40 -5.62
C GLY A 154 15.76 -5.40 -4.11
N CYS A 155 15.22 -6.50 -3.62
CA CYS A 155 14.96 -6.73 -2.20
C CYS A 155 15.68 -8.02 -1.76
N ILE A 156 16.47 -7.93 -0.70
CA ILE A 156 17.10 -9.10 -0.07
C ILE A 156 16.05 -9.83 0.74
N VAL A 157 15.76 -11.07 0.40
CA VAL A 157 14.72 -11.86 1.06
C VAL A 157 15.17 -12.25 2.47
N ASN A 158 14.30 -12.02 3.47
CA ASN A 158 14.59 -12.46 4.83
C ASN A 158 14.29 -13.96 4.98
N PRO A 159 15.29 -14.79 5.27
CA PRO A 159 15.11 -16.24 5.28
C PRO A 159 14.22 -16.75 6.42
N ALA A 160 13.97 -15.95 7.45
CA ALA A 160 13.02 -16.29 8.52
C ALA A 160 11.55 -16.16 8.11
N ILE A 161 11.28 -15.43 7.02
CA ILE A 161 9.93 -15.17 6.50
C ILE A 161 9.75 -15.84 5.14
N GLY A 162 10.81 -15.92 4.35
CA GLY A 162 10.77 -16.37 2.97
C GLY A 162 10.28 -15.27 2.01
N LYS A 163 9.99 -15.66 0.77
CA LYS A 163 9.59 -14.75 -0.31
C LYS A 163 8.10 -14.41 -0.23
N VAL A 164 7.69 -13.75 0.83
CA VAL A 164 6.34 -13.18 0.94
C VAL A 164 6.32 -11.83 0.22
N THR A 165 5.71 -11.82 -0.94
CA THR A 165 5.47 -10.62 -1.76
C THR A 165 4.02 -10.18 -1.64
N ALA A 166 3.66 -9.06 -2.26
CA ALA A 166 2.26 -8.74 -2.46
C ALA A 166 1.55 -9.93 -3.13
N PRO A 167 0.30 -10.20 -2.78
CA PRO A 167 -0.49 -11.15 -3.55
C PRO A 167 -0.31 -10.76 -5.01
N THR A 168 0.14 -11.68 -5.83
CA THR A 168 0.12 -11.50 -7.27
C THR A 168 -1.34 -11.22 -7.58
N GLN A 169 -1.67 -10.00 -7.97
CA GLN A 169 -2.99 -9.78 -8.55
C GLN A 169 -3.07 -10.83 -9.65
N SER A 170 -4.04 -11.72 -9.53
CA SER A 170 -4.36 -12.62 -10.62
C SER A 170 -4.36 -11.75 -11.86
N ASN A 171 -3.50 -12.04 -12.85
CA ASN A 171 -3.51 -11.37 -14.15
C ASN A 171 -4.81 -11.64 -14.91
N THR A 172 -5.74 -12.32 -14.29
CA THR A 172 -7.10 -12.45 -14.77
C THR A 172 -7.73 -11.08 -14.69
N ASP A 173 -7.96 -10.48 -15.84
CA ASP A 173 -8.74 -9.24 -15.92
C ASP A 173 -10.12 -9.49 -15.28
N PRO A 174 -10.45 -8.81 -14.17
CA PRO A 174 -11.76 -9.01 -13.53
C PRO A 174 -12.91 -8.51 -14.41
N PHE A 175 -12.60 -7.80 -15.50
CA PHE A 175 -13.58 -7.20 -16.42
C PHE A 175 -13.18 -7.40 -17.89
N PRO A 176 -13.02 -8.64 -18.38
CA PRO A 176 -12.42 -8.93 -19.69
C PRO A 176 -13.17 -8.34 -20.90
N ASN A 177 -14.43 -7.97 -20.71
CA ASN A 177 -15.29 -7.42 -21.78
C ASN A 177 -15.74 -5.98 -21.50
N VAL A 178 -15.07 -5.28 -20.59
CA VAL A 178 -15.40 -3.90 -20.22
C VAL A 178 -14.21 -3.00 -20.52
N SER A 179 -14.43 -1.88 -21.23
CA SER A 179 -13.35 -0.93 -21.52
C SER A 179 -12.91 -0.17 -20.25
N ASP A 180 -11.69 0.38 -20.26
CA ASP A 180 -11.18 1.20 -19.16
C ASP A 180 -11.98 2.49 -18.97
N GLU A 181 -12.53 3.06 -20.06
CA GLU A 181 -13.40 4.23 -20.03
C GLU A 181 -14.71 3.93 -19.31
N GLU A 182 -15.30 2.78 -19.59
CA GLU A 182 -16.51 2.32 -18.89
C GLU A 182 -16.23 2.05 -17.41
N LEU A 183 -15.10 1.43 -17.09
CA LEU A 183 -14.68 1.25 -15.69
C LEU A 183 -14.42 2.60 -15.01
N ALA A 184 -13.82 3.57 -15.70
CA ALA A 184 -13.63 4.92 -15.18
C ALA A 184 -14.99 5.60 -14.90
N ARG A 185 -15.98 5.43 -15.76
CA ARG A 185 -17.35 5.91 -15.54
C ARG A 185 -17.98 5.29 -14.28
N ARG A 186 -17.80 3.99 -14.07
CA ARG A 186 -18.27 3.28 -12.87
C ARG A 186 -17.52 3.71 -11.61
N VAL A 187 -16.24 4.10 -11.71
CA VAL A 187 -15.51 4.74 -10.60
C VAL A 187 -16.17 6.04 -10.19
N TRP A 188 -16.56 6.89 -11.16
CA TRP A 188 -17.29 8.12 -10.87
C TRP A 188 -18.69 7.87 -10.29
N ALA A 189 -19.33 6.76 -10.65
CA ALA A 189 -20.58 6.30 -10.06
C ALA A 189 -20.41 5.72 -8.63
N GLY A 190 -19.17 5.57 -8.13
CA GLY A 190 -18.89 5.09 -6.77
C GLY A 190 -18.89 3.57 -6.60
N GLU A 191 -19.03 2.77 -7.68
CA GLU A 191 -19.15 1.30 -7.60
C GLU A 191 -17.94 0.62 -6.97
N PHE A 192 -16.74 1.20 -7.14
CA PHE A 192 -15.49 0.62 -6.67
C PHE A 192 -15.01 1.17 -5.33
N GLY A 193 -15.77 2.07 -4.68
CA GLY A 193 -15.34 2.72 -3.44
C GLY A 193 -14.15 3.65 -3.65
N ASN A 194 -13.31 3.83 -2.61
CA ASN A 194 -12.17 4.73 -2.64
C ASN A 194 -10.87 4.03 -2.22
N GLY A 195 -9.72 4.59 -2.63
CA GLY A 195 -8.40 4.12 -2.19
C GLY A 195 -8.16 2.63 -2.43
N ASP A 196 -7.86 1.90 -1.36
CA ASP A 196 -7.48 0.48 -1.42
C ASP A 196 -8.64 -0.43 -1.83
N GLU A 197 -9.88 -0.07 -1.49
CA GLU A 197 -11.07 -0.82 -1.91
C GLU A 197 -11.22 -0.80 -3.43
N ARG A 198 -11.10 0.39 -4.05
CA ARG A 198 -11.11 0.55 -5.50
C ARG A 198 -10.00 -0.26 -6.17
N ARG A 199 -8.79 -0.19 -5.60
CA ARG A 199 -7.64 -0.93 -6.12
C ARG A 199 -7.87 -2.44 -6.09
N ALA A 200 -8.40 -2.96 -4.98
CA ALA A 200 -8.71 -4.37 -4.82
C ALA A 200 -9.76 -4.85 -5.84
N LYS A 201 -10.83 -4.06 -6.04
CA LYS A 201 -11.93 -4.42 -6.96
C LYS A 201 -11.53 -4.34 -8.43
N LEU A 202 -10.75 -3.32 -8.82
CA LEU A 202 -10.30 -3.16 -10.21
C LEU A 202 -9.13 -4.08 -10.58
N GLY A 203 -8.42 -4.62 -9.62
CA GLY A 203 -7.34 -5.58 -9.86
C GLY A 203 -6.29 -5.05 -10.84
N SER A 204 -5.96 -5.83 -11.87
CA SER A 204 -4.99 -5.48 -12.92
C SER A 204 -5.37 -4.23 -13.72
N ARG A 205 -6.66 -3.86 -13.74
CA ARG A 205 -7.18 -2.70 -14.46
C ARG A 205 -7.04 -1.38 -13.67
N TYR A 206 -6.66 -1.44 -12.38
CA TYR A 206 -6.63 -0.24 -11.52
C TYR A 206 -5.76 0.89 -12.07
N ALA A 207 -4.55 0.59 -12.54
CA ALA A 207 -3.61 1.63 -12.98
C ALA A 207 -4.12 2.40 -14.21
N SER A 208 -4.62 1.68 -15.21
CA SER A 208 -5.16 2.27 -16.45
C SER A 208 -6.46 3.03 -16.18
N VAL A 209 -7.38 2.42 -15.45
CA VAL A 209 -8.65 3.06 -15.08
C VAL A 209 -8.44 4.31 -14.22
N GLN A 210 -7.56 4.24 -13.21
CA GLN A 210 -7.26 5.40 -12.36
C GLN A 210 -6.59 6.54 -13.13
N ALA A 211 -5.75 6.23 -14.11
CA ALA A 211 -5.18 7.25 -14.99
C ALA A 211 -6.25 7.99 -15.81
N LEU A 212 -7.27 7.28 -16.28
CA LEU A 212 -8.42 7.88 -16.97
C LEU A 212 -9.28 8.71 -16.01
N VAL A 213 -9.56 8.21 -14.81
CA VAL A 213 -10.26 8.95 -13.76
C VAL A 213 -9.53 10.27 -13.43
N ASN A 214 -8.21 10.23 -13.27
CA ASN A 214 -7.39 11.40 -12.98
C ASN A 214 -7.40 12.43 -14.14
N LYS A 215 -7.58 11.97 -15.38
CA LYS A 215 -7.78 12.82 -16.56
C LYS A 215 -9.22 13.33 -16.70
N GLY A 216 -10.13 12.93 -15.81
CA GLY A 216 -11.55 13.28 -15.88
C GLY A 216 -12.35 12.48 -16.91
N VAL A 217 -11.78 11.44 -17.50
CA VAL A 217 -12.49 10.56 -18.44
C VAL A 217 -13.62 9.85 -17.69
N GLY A 218 -14.80 9.80 -18.29
CA GLY A 218 -15.98 9.20 -17.68
C GLY A 218 -16.67 10.08 -16.61
N LYS A 219 -16.10 11.24 -16.27
CA LYS A 219 -16.78 12.25 -15.47
C LYS A 219 -17.80 12.94 -16.37
N SER A 220 -19.09 12.81 -16.03
CA SER A 220 -20.15 13.51 -16.74
C SER A 220 -19.90 15.03 -16.63
N THR A 221 -19.38 15.65 -17.67
CA THR A 221 -19.50 17.10 -17.86
C THR A 221 -20.96 17.35 -18.18
N PRO A 222 -21.60 18.36 -17.60
CA PRO A 222 -22.92 18.77 -18.07
C PRO A 222 -22.74 19.33 -19.49
N SER A 223 -22.91 18.48 -20.51
CA SER A 223 -23.10 18.94 -21.86
C SER A 223 -24.51 19.54 -21.95
N ASN A 224 -24.58 20.73 -22.52
CA ASN A 224 -25.79 21.46 -22.82
C ASN A 224 -26.55 20.74 -23.97
N GLN A 225 -27.06 19.55 -23.67
CA GLN A 225 -28.09 18.88 -24.46
C GLN A 225 -29.32 18.82 -23.55
N THR A 226 -30.42 19.24 -24.05
CA THR A 226 -31.75 19.19 -23.46
C THR A 226 -31.89 17.94 -22.59
N PRO A 227 -32.23 18.05 -21.27
CA PRO A 227 -32.13 16.95 -20.37
C PRO A 227 -33.10 15.86 -20.79
N SER A 228 -32.59 14.77 -21.36
CA SER A 228 -33.18 13.48 -21.09
C SER A 228 -32.96 13.25 -19.59
N GLN A 229 -34.02 13.35 -18.84
CA GLN A 229 -34.12 13.17 -17.41
C GLN A 229 -33.24 11.98 -16.98
N PRO A 230 -32.31 12.08 -15.99
CA PRO A 230 -31.62 10.92 -15.47
C PRO A 230 -32.67 9.90 -15.10
N SER A 231 -32.55 8.69 -15.62
CA SER A 231 -33.52 7.61 -15.35
C SER A 231 -33.57 7.48 -13.83
N ARG A 232 -34.68 7.92 -13.26
CA ARG A 232 -35.02 7.82 -11.85
C ARG A 232 -34.83 6.36 -11.45
N PRO A 233 -34.04 6.02 -10.42
CA PRO A 233 -33.95 4.62 -9.96
C PRO A 233 -35.34 4.05 -9.83
N ASP A 234 -35.57 2.79 -10.21
CA ASP A 234 -36.89 2.22 -10.06
C ASP A 234 -37.29 2.11 -8.57
N LEU A 235 -38.58 1.95 -8.30
CA LEU A 235 -39.08 1.91 -6.93
C LEU A 235 -38.48 0.75 -6.14
N LEU A 236 -38.27 -0.39 -6.77
CA LEU A 236 -37.69 -1.57 -6.11
C LEU A 236 -36.26 -1.30 -5.65
N GLU A 237 -35.45 -0.64 -6.48
CA GLU A 237 -34.09 -0.23 -6.13
C GLU A 237 -34.08 0.79 -4.97
N MET A 238 -34.99 1.75 -4.96
CA MET A 238 -35.14 2.70 -3.87
C MET A 238 -35.50 2.01 -2.55
N VAL A 239 -36.42 1.03 -2.58
CA VAL A 239 -36.81 0.23 -1.41
C VAL A 239 -35.62 -0.57 -0.88
N ARG A 240 -34.88 -1.26 -1.75
CA ARG A 240 -33.69 -2.03 -1.42
C ARG A 240 -32.62 -1.17 -0.75
N ARG A 241 -32.33 -0.02 -1.33
CA ARG A 241 -31.34 0.94 -0.80
C ARG A 241 -31.78 1.51 0.54
N THR A 242 -33.07 1.75 0.73
CA THR A 242 -33.62 2.26 1.99
C THR A 242 -33.50 1.21 3.10
N ILE A 243 -33.83 -0.06 2.83
CA ILE A 243 -33.68 -1.17 3.79
C ILE A 243 -32.21 -1.37 4.16
N ARG A 244 -31.28 -1.23 3.21
CA ARG A 244 -29.84 -1.30 3.45
C ARG A 244 -29.31 -0.14 4.30
N GLY A 245 -30.06 0.97 4.40
CA GLY A 245 -29.66 2.13 5.21
C GLY A 245 -28.94 3.25 4.45
N ASP A 246 -28.89 3.20 3.11
CA ASP A 246 -28.16 4.15 2.27
C ASP A 246 -28.61 5.60 2.45
N PHE A 247 -29.84 5.80 2.87
CA PHE A 247 -30.42 7.13 3.07
C PHE A 247 -30.44 7.61 4.52
N GLY A 248 -29.81 6.83 5.44
CA GLY A 248 -29.75 7.13 6.87
C GLY A 248 -31.08 7.00 7.59
N ASN A 249 -31.20 7.64 8.77
CA ASN A 249 -32.40 7.66 9.58
C ASN A 249 -33.24 8.92 9.35
N TYR A 250 -34.54 8.87 9.78
CA TYR A 250 -35.38 10.07 9.79
C TYR A 250 -34.78 11.17 10.70
N PRO A 251 -34.78 12.46 10.33
CA PRO A 251 -35.41 13.05 9.14
C PRO A 251 -34.53 13.04 7.86
N ALA A 252 -33.24 12.74 7.95
CA ALA A 252 -32.33 12.76 6.80
C ALA A 252 -32.78 11.81 5.68
N ARG A 253 -33.32 10.64 6.04
CA ARG A 253 -33.86 9.66 5.09
C ARG A 253 -34.90 10.26 4.16
N LYS A 254 -35.86 11.02 4.73
CA LYS A 254 -36.89 11.68 3.95
C LYS A 254 -36.28 12.61 2.90
N THR A 255 -35.42 13.52 3.35
CA THR A 255 -34.77 14.49 2.47
C THR A 255 -33.92 13.81 1.38
N ASN A 256 -33.23 12.73 1.70
CA ASN A 256 -32.36 12.04 0.74
C ASN A 256 -33.19 11.25 -0.31
N ILE A 257 -34.31 10.66 0.07
CA ILE A 257 -35.22 9.99 -0.87
C ILE A 257 -35.87 10.99 -1.80
N GLU A 258 -36.33 12.13 -1.27
CA GLU A 258 -36.96 13.19 -2.05
C GLU A 258 -35.98 13.84 -3.04
N LYS A 259 -34.71 13.99 -2.67
CA LYS A 259 -33.63 14.44 -3.60
C LYS A 259 -33.41 13.47 -4.78
N MET A 260 -33.75 12.20 -4.62
CA MET A 260 -33.70 11.20 -5.70
C MET A 260 -34.96 11.23 -6.58
N GLY A 261 -35.87 12.19 -6.37
CA GLY A 261 -37.10 12.35 -7.13
C GLY A 261 -38.23 11.39 -6.73
N TRP A 262 -38.13 10.77 -5.54
CA TRP A 262 -39.17 9.87 -5.03
C TRP A 262 -39.97 10.51 -3.91
N ASP A 263 -41.27 10.23 -3.89
CA ASP A 263 -42.10 10.53 -2.73
C ASP A 263 -41.69 9.60 -1.56
N TYR A 264 -41.36 10.21 -0.43
CA TYR A 264 -40.92 9.48 0.75
C TYR A 264 -41.96 8.48 1.26
N ALA A 265 -43.26 8.87 1.26
CA ALA A 265 -44.33 8.01 1.77
C ALA A 265 -44.46 6.74 0.92
N THR A 266 -44.36 6.86 -0.39
CA THR A 266 -44.38 5.72 -1.32
C THR A 266 -43.24 4.73 -1.06
N VAL A 267 -41.99 5.22 -0.96
CA VAL A 267 -40.83 4.36 -0.68
C VAL A 267 -40.94 3.73 0.70
N GLN A 268 -41.29 4.52 1.72
CA GLN A 268 -41.39 4.04 3.11
C GLN A 268 -42.52 3.02 3.29
N HIS A 269 -43.61 3.16 2.58
CA HIS A 269 -44.69 2.15 2.57
C HIS A 269 -44.16 0.80 2.11
N GLN A 270 -43.46 0.75 0.98
CA GLN A 270 -42.86 -0.49 0.46
C GLN A 270 -41.77 -1.07 1.38
N VAL A 271 -40.99 -0.21 2.05
CA VAL A 271 -40.03 -0.63 3.07
C VAL A 271 -40.75 -1.32 4.23
N ASN A 272 -41.81 -0.72 4.75
CA ASN A 272 -42.59 -1.27 5.85
C ASN A 272 -43.19 -2.62 5.49
N GLU A 273 -43.75 -2.79 4.27
CA GLU A 273 -44.30 -4.06 3.80
C GLU A 273 -43.23 -5.15 3.76
N ASN A 274 -42.03 -4.86 3.27
CA ASN A 274 -40.94 -5.83 3.25
C ASN A 274 -40.48 -6.18 4.67
N VAL A 275 -40.29 -5.19 5.54
CA VAL A 275 -39.89 -5.37 6.93
C VAL A 275 -40.88 -6.23 7.70
N ASN A 276 -42.17 -5.93 7.58
CA ASN A 276 -43.27 -6.68 8.26
C ASN A 276 -43.34 -8.17 7.81
N ARG A 277 -42.89 -8.47 6.60
CA ARG A 277 -42.83 -9.82 6.03
C ARG A 277 -41.49 -10.52 6.26
N GLY A 278 -40.53 -9.89 6.96
CA GLY A 278 -39.20 -10.44 7.20
C GLY A 278 -38.30 -10.50 5.98
N ASN A 279 -38.55 -9.68 4.95
CA ASN A 279 -37.75 -9.61 3.72
C ASN A 279 -36.60 -8.64 3.87
N TRP A 280 -35.53 -9.05 4.59
CA TRP A 280 -34.34 -8.24 4.82
C TRP A 280 -33.23 -8.47 3.79
N ASN A 281 -33.26 -9.60 3.09
CA ASN A 281 -32.26 -9.96 2.11
C ASN A 281 -32.60 -9.37 0.74
N TRP A 282 -31.61 -8.87 0.05
CA TRP A 282 -31.73 -8.20 -1.26
C TRP A 282 -32.62 -8.94 -2.24
N ASP A 283 -32.42 -10.27 -2.38
CA ASP A 283 -33.16 -11.13 -3.32
C ASP A 283 -34.61 -11.40 -2.93
N LYS A 284 -34.99 -11.15 -1.67
CA LYS A 284 -36.32 -11.32 -1.15
C LYS A 284 -37.17 -10.05 -1.15
N ILE A 285 -36.51 -8.87 -1.30
CA ILE A 285 -37.21 -7.58 -1.33
C ILE A 285 -37.97 -7.45 -2.65
N ARG A 286 -39.27 -7.14 -2.56
CA ARG A 286 -40.17 -6.96 -3.71
C ARG A 286 -41.14 -5.82 -3.47
N LEU A 287 -41.88 -5.43 -4.51
CA LEU A 287 -42.98 -4.46 -4.41
C LEU A 287 -44.30 -5.18 -4.05
N TYR A 288 -45.10 -4.54 -3.23
CA TYR A 288 -46.40 -4.97 -2.78
C TYR A 288 -47.49 -3.98 -3.16
#